data_3bc74ed6cd9630b1d7db3d42071907c8
#
_entry.id   3bc74ed6cd9630b1d7db3d42071907c8
#
_cell.length_a   1.000
_cell.length_b   1.000
_cell.length_c   1.000
_cell.angle_alpha   90.00
_cell.angle_beta   90.00
_cell.angle_gamma   90.00
#
_symmetry.space_group_name_H-M   'P 1'
#
loop_
_entity.id
_entity.type
_entity.pdbx_description
1 polymer ?
#
loop_
_entity_poly.entity_id
_entity_poly.type
_entity_poly.pdbx_seq_one_letter_code
_entity_poly.pdbx_strand_id
1 'polypeptide(L)'
;NLLMIYTAIQAGRIPNKKIAVPSVGWVTTISPAIQFGLQPIMVGADQDTFGIDLDHLEEVCKTEKPDAVIFVQVLGIPHYKERLLALKEKYGFILLEDACAALGASYSDGSMVGTVGDMSSFSFYFGHQLSTIEGGMVNTNDKELYEMLLMLRSHGWAKDLSQESYDQKMKDNNIDDFHSPFTFFVPGFNVRSTDLQAFLGLRQIEKAQWAANSRNKNHLLYADILDGAVEYQKWGENFPVSISFGALADSNLHRRQIVNRLVDNGIETRIFSAGNLGLHPFWYKRYGKFEEPVSNNIHSKGFFLPNYPELTEDEIRFICKVVKG
;
A
#
# COMPACT_ATOMS: atom_id res chain seq x y z
N ASN A 1 6.15 4.72 0.95
CA ASN A 1 5.88 4.59 2.40
C ASN A 1 6.96 5.26 3.27
N LEU A 2 8.27 5.06 2.98
CA LEU A 2 9.35 5.64 3.80
C LEU A 2 9.25 7.15 3.88
N LEU A 3 9.17 7.86 2.74
CA LEU A 3 9.01 9.31 2.71
C LEU A 3 7.70 9.76 3.40
N MET A 4 6.60 9.06 3.14
CA MET A 4 5.28 9.38 3.70
C MET A 4 5.30 9.36 5.23
N ILE A 5 5.81 8.28 5.84
CA ILE A 5 5.91 8.16 7.31
C ILE A 5 6.88 9.20 7.87
N TYR A 6 8.05 9.39 7.22
CA TYR A 6 9.02 10.38 7.69
C TYR A 6 8.51 11.82 7.58
N THR A 7 7.74 12.12 6.54
CA THR A 7 7.05 13.41 6.40
C THR A 7 6.10 13.67 7.56
N ALA A 8 5.27 12.69 7.93
CA ALA A 8 4.36 12.83 9.07
C ALA A 8 5.12 13.07 10.39
N ILE A 9 6.28 12.43 10.57
CA ILE A 9 7.15 12.66 11.74
C ILE A 9 7.71 14.08 11.72
N GLN A 10 8.31 14.53 10.61
CA GLN A 10 8.97 15.84 10.52
C GLN A 10 7.96 17.01 10.57
N ALA A 11 6.72 16.79 10.12
CA ALA A 11 5.62 17.73 10.23
C ALA A 11 4.95 17.71 11.64
N GLY A 12 5.47 16.94 12.60
CA GLY A 12 4.94 16.87 13.97
C GLY A 12 3.59 16.19 14.09
N ARG A 13 3.17 15.40 13.08
CA ARG A 13 1.86 14.72 13.06
C ARG A 13 1.84 13.42 13.88
N ILE A 14 3.01 12.95 14.38
CA ILE A 14 3.15 11.72 15.19
C ILE A 14 3.88 12.04 16.51
N PRO A 15 3.29 12.86 17.39
CA PRO A 15 3.96 13.37 18.60
C PRO A 15 4.25 12.26 19.64
N ASN A 16 3.35 11.27 19.79
CA ASN A 16 3.53 10.18 20.75
C ASN A 16 4.28 8.97 20.17
N LYS A 17 4.69 9.06 18.90
CA LYS A 17 5.45 8.03 18.18
C LYS A 17 4.71 6.70 18.02
N LYS A 18 3.39 6.67 18.10
CA LYS A 18 2.56 5.47 17.92
C LYS A 18 1.91 5.46 16.54
N ILE A 19 1.99 4.31 15.87
CA ILE A 19 1.38 4.08 14.56
C ILE A 19 0.70 2.71 14.50
N ALA A 20 -0.58 2.66 14.12
CA ALA A 20 -1.25 1.40 13.82
C ALA A 20 -0.87 0.93 12.41
N VAL A 21 -0.53 -0.36 12.29
CA VAL A 21 -0.02 -0.99 11.06
C VAL A 21 -0.78 -2.28 10.76
N PRO A 22 -1.03 -2.64 9.48
CA PRO A 22 -1.74 -3.87 9.14
C PRO A 22 -0.88 -5.11 9.33
N SER A 23 -1.47 -6.22 9.71
CA SER A 23 -0.79 -7.53 9.79
C SER A 23 -0.56 -8.17 8.41
N VAL A 24 -1.41 -7.84 7.43
CA VAL A 24 -1.32 -8.35 6.05
C VAL A 24 -0.97 -7.21 5.12
N GLY A 25 0.06 -7.41 4.29
CA GLY A 25 0.56 -6.40 3.36
C GLY A 25 2.00 -6.69 2.95
N TRP A 26 2.72 -5.66 2.56
CA TRP A 26 4.14 -5.75 2.25
C TRP A 26 4.99 -5.17 3.37
N VAL A 27 6.20 -5.69 3.55
CA VAL A 27 7.07 -5.30 4.67
C VAL A 27 7.40 -3.80 4.70
N THR A 28 7.48 -3.14 3.54
CA THR A 28 7.78 -1.70 3.44
C THR A 28 6.64 -0.79 3.88
N THR A 29 5.45 -1.33 4.15
CA THR A 29 4.37 -0.62 4.83
C THR A 29 4.68 -0.41 6.31
N ILE A 30 5.40 -1.36 6.93
CA ILE A 30 5.69 -1.37 8.37
C ILE A 30 7.13 -0.95 8.69
N SER A 31 8.11 -1.43 7.90
CA SER A 31 9.54 -1.23 8.19
C SER A 31 9.95 0.21 8.47
N PRO A 32 9.45 1.24 7.75
CA PRO A 32 9.83 2.61 8.03
C PRO A 32 9.44 3.08 9.44
N ALA A 33 8.30 2.62 9.97
CA ALA A 33 7.90 2.93 11.34
C ALA A 33 8.96 2.45 12.36
N ILE A 34 9.46 1.23 12.17
CA ILE A 34 10.51 0.66 13.03
C ILE A 34 11.84 1.39 12.83
N GLN A 35 12.22 1.67 11.58
CA GLN A 35 13.47 2.34 11.23
C GLN A 35 13.56 3.74 11.81
N PHE A 36 12.44 4.47 11.88
CA PHE A 36 12.38 5.80 12.46
C PHE A 36 12.07 5.84 13.97
N GLY A 37 12.06 4.68 14.63
CA GLY A 37 11.88 4.59 16.08
C GLY A 37 10.45 4.89 16.55
N LEU A 38 9.46 4.70 15.68
CA LEU A 38 8.06 4.67 16.09
C LEU A 38 7.74 3.35 16.80
N GLN A 39 6.68 3.36 17.60
CA GLN A 39 6.07 2.18 18.19
C GLN A 39 4.93 1.70 17.27
N PRO A 40 5.16 0.67 16.42
CA PRO A 40 4.09 0.11 15.61
C PRO A 40 3.18 -0.78 16.46
N ILE A 41 1.87 -0.63 16.26
CA ILE A 41 0.83 -1.44 16.89
C ILE A 41 0.16 -2.22 15.77
N MET A 42 0.30 -3.55 15.79
CA MET A 42 -0.24 -4.39 14.72
C MET A 42 -1.74 -4.59 14.88
N VAL A 43 -2.46 -4.43 13.77
CA VAL A 43 -3.91 -4.64 13.67
C VAL A 43 -4.17 -5.85 12.79
N GLY A 44 -5.14 -6.68 13.16
CA GLY A 44 -5.54 -7.88 12.44
C GLY A 44 -6.08 -7.60 11.04
N ALA A 45 -6.38 -8.66 10.32
CA ALA A 45 -6.94 -8.59 8.98
C ALA A 45 -8.46 -8.79 8.98
N ASP A 46 -9.13 -8.02 8.12
CA ASP A 46 -10.55 -8.20 7.81
C ASP A 46 -10.77 -9.46 6.97
N GLN A 47 -11.82 -10.22 7.28
CA GLN A 47 -12.07 -11.51 6.64
C GLN A 47 -12.53 -11.39 5.18
N ASP A 48 -13.18 -10.30 4.81
CA ASP A 48 -13.72 -10.10 3.47
C ASP A 48 -12.69 -9.46 2.53
N THR A 49 -12.08 -8.36 2.96
CA THR A 49 -11.15 -7.60 2.11
C THR A 49 -9.69 -8.05 2.26
N PHE A 50 -9.36 -8.81 3.33
CA PHE A 50 -8.01 -9.15 3.77
C PHE A 50 -7.12 -7.94 4.06
N GLY A 51 -7.73 -6.74 4.08
CA GLY A 51 -7.11 -5.50 4.53
C GLY A 51 -7.11 -5.38 6.06
N ILE A 52 -6.91 -4.17 6.58
CA ILE A 52 -6.90 -3.90 8.03
C ILE A 52 -8.32 -4.11 8.61
N ASP A 53 -8.44 -4.85 9.71
CA ASP A 53 -9.70 -5.03 10.44
C ASP A 53 -10.09 -3.73 11.17
N LEU A 54 -11.21 -3.14 10.79
CA LEU A 54 -11.67 -1.85 11.34
C LEU A 54 -12.30 -1.95 12.73
N ASP A 55 -12.78 -3.12 13.15
CA ASP A 55 -13.23 -3.34 14.53
C ASP A 55 -12.02 -3.42 15.47
N HIS A 56 -11.01 -4.20 15.10
CA HIS A 56 -9.76 -4.27 15.83
C HIS A 56 -9.01 -2.92 15.81
N LEU A 57 -9.02 -2.20 14.69
CA LEU A 57 -8.45 -0.84 14.63
C LEU A 57 -9.15 0.10 15.61
N GLU A 58 -10.48 0.05 15.70
CA GLU A 58 -11.21 0.87 16.64
C GLU A 58 -10.86 0.55 18.10
N GLU A 59 -10.67 -0.72 18.44
CA GLU A 59 -10.19 -1.15 19.76
C GLU A 59 -8.79 -0.61 20.06
N VAL A 60 -7.88 -0.74 19.09
CA VAL A 60 -6.52 -0.18 19.18
C VAL A 60 -6.57 1.35 19.35
N CYS A 61 -7.44 2.05 18.65
CA CYS A 61 -7.62 3.50 18.82
C CYS A 61 -8.09 3.87 20.24
N LYS A 62 -9.00 3.09 20.84
CA LYS A 62 -9.49 3.31 22.21
C LYS A 62 -8.40 3.09 23.26
N THR A 63 -7.60 2.03 23.12
CA THR A 63 -6.64 1.57 24.15
C THR A 63 -5.27 2.20 23.97
N GLU A 64 -4.73 2.23 22.75
CA GLU A 64 -3.37 2.62 22.44
C GLU A 64 -3.23 4.07 21.96
N LYS A 65 -4.31 4.65 21.41
CA LYS A 65 -4.37 6.02 20.88
C LYS A 65 -3.21 6.33 19.91
N PRO A 66 -3.12 5.62 18.78
CA PRO A 66 -2.08 5.87 17.79
C PRO A 66 -2.24 7.28 17.18
N ASP A 67 -1.12 7.96 16.93
CA ASP A 67 -1.11 9.25 16.22
C ASP A 67 -1.35 9.07 14.72
N ALA A 68 -0.97 7.90 14.19
CA ALA A 68 -1.08 7.58 12.78
C ALA A 68 -1.66 6.18 12.57
N VAL A 69 -2.36 6.02 11.47
CA VAL A 69 -2.79 4.72 10.93
C VAL A 69 -2.27 4.61 9.51
N ILE A 70 -1.56 3.54 9.18
CA ILE A 70 -1.27 3.18 7.80
C ILE A 70 -2.09 1.96 7.40
N PHE A 71 -2.82 2.06 6.29
CA PHE A 71 -3.57 0.94 5.73
C PHE A 71 -3.15 0.68 4.29
N VAL A 72 -3.39 -0.55 3.83
CA VAL A 72 -3.00 -1.01 2.49
C VAL A 72 -4.24 -1.38 1.70
N GLN A 73 -4.27 -0.98 0.44
CA GLN A 73 -5.19 -1.52 -0.56
C GLN A 73 -4.63 -2.87 -1.05
N VAL A 74 -4.86 -3.92 -0.25
CA VAL A 74 -4.17 -5.21 -0.41
C VAL A 74 -4.44 -5.80 -1.79
N LEU A 75 -3.37 -6.06 -2.54
CA LEU A 75 -3.37 -6.55 -3.93
C LEU A 75 -4.18 -5.70 -4.92
N GLY A 76 -4.61 -4.49 -4.56
CA GLY A 76 -5.40 -3.61 -5.43
C GLY A 76 -6.91 -3.70 -5.25
N ILE A 77 -7.34 -4.24 -4.12
CA ILE A 77 -8.75 -4.29 -3.72
C ILE A 77 -9.05 -3.09 -2.82
N PRO A 78 -10.02 -2.21 -3.19
CA PRO A 78 -10.41 -1.08 -2.35
C PRO A 78 -11.01 -1.53 -1.02
N HIS A 79 -10.53 -0.92 0.07
CA HIS A 79 -11.01 -1.20 1.43
C HIS A 79 -12.17 -0.27 1.83
N TYR A 80 -12.81 -0.50 2.99
CA TYR A 80 -13.98 0.24 3.49
C TYR A 80 -13.68 1.71 3.83
N LYS A 81 -13.84 2.58 2.84
CA LYS A 81 -13.48 4.01 2.90
C LYS A 81 -14.27 4.77 3.98
N GLU A 82 -15.60 4.65 3.96
CA GLU A 82 -16.50 5.45 4.81
C GLU A 82 -16.24 5.19 6.29
N ARG A 83 -16.09 3.92 6.64
CA ARG A 83 -15.81 3.52 8.02
C ARG A 83 -14.44 3.97 8.49
N LEU A 84 -13.43 3.87 7.62
CA LEU A 84 -12.06 4.31 7.92
C LEU A 84 -11.99 5.82 8.15
N LEU A 85 -12.71 6.61 7.33
CA LEU A 85 -12.81 8.06 7.51
C LEU A 85 -13.56 8.43 8.78
N ALA A 86 -14.62 7.70 9.13
CA ALA A 86 -15.34 7.92 10.39
C ALA A 86 -14.45 7.65 11.62
N LEU A 87 -13.60 6.61 11.57
CA LEU A 87 -12.61 6.33 12.63
C LEU A 87 -11.56 7.44 12.72
N LYS A 88 -11.06 7.91 11.57
CA LYS A 88 -10.14 9.05 11.52
C LYS A 88 -10.73 10.29 12.17
N GLU A 89 -11.94 10.66 11.81
CA GLU A 89 -12.64 11.82 12.40
C GLU A 89 -12.82 11.65 13.92
N LYS A 90 -13.25 10.45 14.36
CA LYS A 90 -13.51 10.16 15.76
C LYS A 90 -12.26 10.18 16.65
N TYR A 91 -11.13 9.67 16.16
CA TYR A 91 -9.92 9.47 16.97
C TYR A 91 -8.80 10.45 16.65
N GLY A 92 -8.87 11.20 15.56
CA GLY A 92 -7.96 12.30 15.22
C GLY A 92 -6.56 11.87 14.75
N PHE A 93 -6.37 10.64 14.29
CA PHE A 93 -5.09 10.19 13.76
C PHE A 93 -4.85 10.69 12.34
N ILE A 94 -3.56 10.85 11.95
CA ILE A 94 -3.20 11.03 10.54
C ILE A 94 -3.36 9.69 9.80
N LEU A 95 -4.04 9.71 8.66
CA LEU A 95 -4.31 8.51 7.85
C LEU A 95 -3.35 8.44 6.66
N LEU A 96 -2.59 7.35 6.57
CA LEU A 96 -1.62 7.08 5.52
C LEU A 96 -2.12 5.92 4.66
N GLU A 97 -2.23 6.13 3.35
CA GLU A 97 -2.75 5.14 2.41
C GLU A 97 -1.62 4.53 1.58
N ASP A 98 -1.38 3.24 1.73
CA ASP A 98 -0.50 2.48 0.84
C ASP A 98 -1.32 1.95 -0.34
N ALA A 99 -1.32 2.70 -1.43
CA ALA A 99 -2.00 2.38 -2.68
C ALA A 99 -1.04 1.79 -3.73
N CYS A 100 0.14 1.32 -3.32
CA CYS A 100 1.18 0.82 -4.23
C CYS A 100 0.69 -0.27 -5.19
N ALA A 101 -0.25 -1.09 -4.77
CA ALA A 101 -0.80 -2.18 -5.56
C ALA A 101 -2.15 -1.86 -6.23
N ALA A 102 -2.64 -0.60 -6.15
CA ALA A 102 -4.04 -0.26 -6.45
C ALA A 102 -4.21 0.89 -7.46
N LEU A 103 -3.19 1.19 -8.25
CA LEU A 103 -3.29 2.26 -9.25
C LEU A 103 -4.42 1.96 -10.25
N GLY A 104 -5.35 2.92 -10.38
CA GLY A 104 -6.52 2.81 -11.24
C GLY A 104 -7.75 2.19 -10.58
N ALA A 105 -7.64 1.66 -9.36
CA ALA A 105 -8.81 1.20 -8.59
C ALA A 105 -9.65 2.39 -8.08
N SER A 106 -10.94 2.19 -7.92
CA SER A 106 -11.86 3.22 -7.45
C SER A 106 -12.94 2.66 -6.52
N TYR A 107 -13.49 3.55 -5.71
CA TYR A 107 -14.63 3.27 -4.86
C TYR A 107 -15.95 3.40 -5.64
N SER A 108 -17.04 2.86 -5.10
CA SER A 108 -18.38 2.88 -5.71
C SER A 108 -18.93 4.29 -5.96
N ASP A 109 -18.47 5.29 -5.20
CA ASP A 109 -18.81 6.71 -5.42
C ASP A 109 -17.99 7.38 -6.55
N GLY A 110 -17.13 6.64 -7.25
CA GLY A 110 -16.26 7.10 -8.32
C GLY A 110 -14.96 7.76 -7.86
N SER A 111 -14.71 7.91 -6.55
CA SER A 111 -13.43 8.44 -6.06
C SER A 111 -12.33 7.38 -6.25
N MET A 112 -11.13 7.87 -6.60
CA MET A 112 -10.00 7.00 -6.85
C MET A 112 -9.35 6.52 -5.54
N VAL A 113 -8.85 5.29 -5.52
CA VAL A 113 -7.89 4.84 -4.50
C VAL A 113 -6.67 5.76 -4.52
N GLY A 114 -6.11 6.04 -3.35
CA GLY A 114 -5.03 7.01 -3.19
C GLY A 114 -5.51 8.44 -2.87
N THR A 115 -6.83 8.63 -2.65
CA THR A 115 -7.43 9.93 -2.30
C THR A 115 -8.08 9.96 -0.91
N VAL A 116 -7.96 8.88 -0.14
CA VAL A 116 -8.62 8.71 1.17
C VAL A 116 -7.70 9.16 2.31
N GLY A 117 -6.42 8.85 2.24
CA GLY A 117 -5.45 9.25 3.25
C GLY A 117 -5.10 10.75 3.21
N ASP A 118 -4.53 11.28 4.31
CA ASP A 118 -3.89 12.60 4.33
C ASP A 118 -2.68 12.61 3.39
N MET A 119 -2.03 11.46 3.27
CA MET A 119 -1.05 11.16 2.22
C MET A 119 -1.31 9.76 1.68
N SER A 120 -0.99 9.56 0.39
CA SER A 120 -1.02 8.25 -0.24
C SER A 120 0.26 7.98 -1.02
N SER A 121 0.67 6.70 -1.10
CA SER A 121 1.84 6.28 -1.87
C SER A 121 1.46 5.35 -3.00
N PHE A 122 2.12 5.52 -4.15
CA PHE A 122 2.05 4.64 -5.31
C PHE A 122 3.44 4.13 -5.66
N SER A 123 3.51 2.92 -6.21
CA SER A 123 4.74 2.31 -6.69
C SER A 123 4.75 2.20 -8.21
N PHE A 124 5.89 2.51 -8.81
CA PHE A 124 6.19 2.30 -10.23
C PHE A 124 7.29 1.27 -10.43
N TYR A 125 7.43 0.36 -9.46
CA TYR A 125 8.25 -0.83 -9.57
C TYR A 125 7.75 -1.72 -10.71
N PHE A 126 8.63 -2.50 -11.35
CA PHE A 126 8.29 -3.24 -12.57
C PHE A 126 7.12 -4.23 -12.41
N GLY A 127 6.84 -4.72 -11.22
CA GLY A 127 5.75 -5.66 -10.93
C GLY A 127 4.37 -5.01 -10.67
N HIS A 128 4.26 -3.68 -10.74
CA HIS A 128 3.01 -2.96 -10.50
C HIS A 128 2.27 -2.61 -11.80
N GLN A 129 1.14 -1.89 -11.70
CA GLN A 129 0.27 -1.58 -12.83
C GLN A 129 0.96 -0.73 -13.91
N LEU A 130 1.78 0.23 -13.50
CA LEU A 130 2.67 1.01 -14.36
C LEU A 130 4.09 0.89 -13.85
N SER A 131 5.07 0.86 -14.75
CA SER A 131 6.46 0.68 -14.38
C SER A 131 7.36 1.77 -14.95
N THR A 132 8.21 2.32 -14.09
CA THR A 132 9.39 3.10 -14.47
C THR A 132 10.69 2.35 -14.13
N ILE A 133 10.63 1.00 -14.09
CA ILE A 133 11.62 0.06 -13.57
C ILE A 133 11.69 0.16 -12.05
N GLU A 134 12.13 1.28 -11.52
CA GLU A 134 12.03 1.72 -10.14
C GLU A 134 11.40 3.11 -10.11
N GLY A 135 10.59 3.39 -9.11
CA GLY A 135 9.95 4.68 -8.93
C GLY A 135 8.78 4.63 -7.97
N GLY A 136 8.26 5.78 -7.63
CA GLY A 136 7.09 5.93 -6.78
C GLY A 136 6.62 7.36 -6.69
N MET A 137 5.45 7.54 -6.12
CA MET A 137 4.83 8.84 -5.93
C MET A 137 4.19 8.90 -4.54
N VAL A 138 4.24 10.06 -3.90
CA VAL A 138 3.45 10.37 -2.72
C VAL A 138 2.56 11.56 -3.05
N ASN A 139 1.26 11.42 -2.78
CA ASN A 139 0.25 12.44 -3.01
C ASN A 139 -0.28 12.98 -1.69
N THR A 140 -0.61 14.26 -1.65
CA THR A 140 -1.31 14.91 -0.54
C THR A 140 -2.00 16.18 -1.03
N ASN A 141 -3.09 16.59 -0.36
CA ASN A 141 -3.75 17.87 -0.52
C ASN A 141 -3.36 18.88 0.57
N ASP A 142 -2.56 18.46 1.56
CA ASP A 142 -2.04 19.33 2.62
C ASP A 142 -0.75 20.02 2.14
N LYS A 143 -0.79 21.36 2.08
CA LYS A 143 0.34 22.18 1.60
C LYS A 143 1.59 21.97 2.46
N GLU A 144 1.46 21.88 3.78
CA GLU A 144 2.60 21.70 4.70
C GLU A 144 3.27 20.35 4.46
N LEU A 145 2.47 19.28 4.33
CA LEU A 145 2.97 17.93 4.02
C LEU A 145 3.62 17.88 2.63
N TYR A 146 3.04 18.55 1.63
CA TYR A 146 3.60 18.63 0.29
C TYR A 146 4.96 19.32 0.28
N GLU A 147 5.08 20.47 0.92
CA GLU A 147 6.35 21.20 1.00
C GLU A 147 7.42 20.40 1.78
N MET A 148 7.00 19.71 2.84
CA MET A 148 7.90 18.81 3.59
C MET A 148 8.38 17.65 2.70
N LEU A 149 7.51 17.03 1.89
CA LEU A 149 7.86 15.99 0.93
C LEU A 149 8.89 16.47 -0.10
N LEU A 150 8.71 17.67 -0.64
CA LEU A 150 9.65 18.28 -1.60
C LEU A 150 11.05 18.43 -0.99
N MET A 151 11.12 18.94 0.24
CA MET A 151 12.41 19.09 0.94
C MET A 151 13.02 17.71 1.26
N LEU A 152 12.26 16.81 1.86
CA LEU A 152 12.74 15.48 2.27
C LEU A 152 13.23 14.62 1.11
N ARG A 153 12.57 14.70 -0.05
CA ARG A 153 12.95 14.01 -1.27
C ARG A 153 14.36 14.39 -1.75
N SER A 154 14.77 15.64 -1.49
CA SER A 154 15.97 16.26 -2.04
C SER A 154 16.79 16.96 -0.97
N HIS A 155 17.51 16.18 -0.15
CA HIS A 155 18.51 16.62 0.82
C HIS A 155 18.01 17.52 1.98
N GLY A 156 16.74 17.90 2.00
CA GLY A 156 16.21 18.91 2.93
C GLY A 156 16.28 20.34 2.40
N TRP A 157 16.53 20.55 1.10
CA TRP A 157 16.54 21.85 0.43
C TRP A 157 15.14 22.43 0.26
N ALA A 158 15.05 23.76 0.33
CA ALA A 158 13.83 24.51 0.04
C ALA A 158 13.69 24.90 -1.44
N LYS A 159 14.66 24.62 -2.31
CA LYS A 159 14.72 25.13 -3.71
C LYS A 159 13.59 24.66 -4.62
N ASP A 160 12.90 23.56 -4.29
CA ASP A 160 11.78 23.03 -5.06
C ASP A 160 10.43 23.56 -4.53
N LEU A 161 10.42 24.43 -3.51
CA LEU A 161 9.24 25.10 -2.99
C LEU A 161 8.80 26.25 -3.93
N SER A 162 7.57 26.75 -3.71
CA SER A 162 7.17 28.02 -4.34
C SER A 162 8.09 29.16 -3.91
N GLN A 163 8.22 30.20 -4.74
CA GLN A 163 9.07 31.35 -4.41
C GLN A 163 8.66 31.97 -3.07
N GLU A 164 7.36 32.12 -2.84
CA GLU A 164 6.82 32.65 -1.60
C GLU A 164 7.25 31.82 -0.37
N SER A 165 7.10 30.50 -0.43
CA SER A 165 7.49 29.60 0.67
C SER A 165 9.02 29.56 0.87
N TYR A 166 9.78 29.64 -0.24
CA TYR A 166 11.23 29.75 -0.21
C TYR A 166 11.67 31.03 0.54
N ASP A 167 11.18 32.19 0.08
CA ASP A 167 11.55 33.50 0.66
C ASP A 167 11.16 33.61 2.13
N GLN A 168 9.99 33.07 2.50
CA GLN A 168 9.55 33.02 3.89
C GLN A 168 10.51 32.18 4.75
N LYS A 169 10.94 31.01 4.28
CA LYS A 169 11.91 30.17 5.01
C LYS A 169 13.27 30.86 5.18
N MET A 170 13.77 31.56 4.17
CA MET A 170 15.02 32.32 4.27
C MET A 170 14.90 33.42 5.32
N LYS A 171 13.79 34.17 5.30
CA LYS A 171 13.51 35.24 6.25
C LYS A 171 13.38 34.72 7.69
N ASP A 172 12.61 33.68 7.92
CA ASP A 172 12.34 33.11 9.24
C ASP A 172 13.61 32.58 9.91
N ASN A 173 14.61 32.18 9.10
CA ASN A 173 15.87 31.64 9.58
C ASN A 173 17.08 32.61 9.44
N ASN A 174 16.85 33.87 9.03
CA ASN A 174 17.84 34.89 8.79
C ASN A 174 18.99 34.45 7.85
N ILE A 175 18.63 33.77 6.75
CA ILE A 175 19.57 33.24 5.76
C ILE A 175 19.73 34.26 4.64
N ASP A 176 20.96 34.63 4.34
CA ASP A 176 21.27 35.53 3.25
C ASP A 176 21.33 34.84 1.88
N ASP A 177 21.35 35.63 0.81
CA ASP A 177 21.31 35.15 -0.58
C ASP A 177 22.52 34.26 -0.94
N PHE A 178 23.68 34.47 -0.29
CA PHE A 178 24.86 33.67 -0.57
C PHE A 178 24.76 32.26 0.00
N HIS A 179 24.17 32.09 1.17
CA HIS A 179 24.01 30.79 1.83
C HIS A 179 22.75 30.05 1.42
N SER A 180 21.71 30.76 0.95
CA SER A 180 20.39 30.22 0.64
C SER A 180 20.39 29.00 -0.28
N PRO A 181 21.24 28.93 -1.37
CA PRO A 181 21.20 27.79 -2.30
C PRO A 181 21.67 26.47 -1.69
N PHE A 182 22.40 26.52 -0.57
CA PHE A 182 22.96 25.34 0.12
C PHE A 182 22.56 25.25 1.59
N THR A 183 21.40 25.81 1.93
CA THR A 183 20.81 25.67 3.25
C THR A 183 19.83 24.49 3.29
N PHE A 184 19.95 23.68 4.33
CA PHE A 184 19.13 22.47 4.54
C PHE A 184 18.27 22.67 5.79
N PHE A 185 16.95 22.51 5.64
CA PHE A 185 15.98 22.80 6.70
C PHE A 185 15.57 21.58 7.51
N VAL A 186 15.71 20.41 6.91
CA VAL A 186 15.34 19.12 7.51
C VAL A 186 16.36 18.06 7.08
N PRO A 187 16.57 16.99 7.86
CA PRO A 187 17.44 15.88 7.46
C PRO A 187 16.78 15.06 6.35
N GLY A 188 16.95 15.49 5.10
CA GLY A 188 16.32 14.90 3.92
C GLY A 188 17.13 13.74 3.32
N PHE A 189 16.49 13.05 2.38
CA PHE A 189 17.07 11.95 1.59
C PHE A 189 17.57 12.46 0.23
N ASN A 190 18.17 11.56 -0.53
CA ASN A 190 18.43 11.75 -1.95
C ASN A 190 17.69 10.68 -2.74
N VAL A 191 16.37 10.87 -2.93
CA VAL A 191 15.45 9.91 -3.55
C VAL A 191 14.63 10.56 -4.68
N ARG A 192 15.28 11.42 -5.44
CA ARG A 192 14.69 12.08 -6.62
C ARG A 192 14.54 11.08 -7.75
N SER A 193 13.43 11.17 -8.50
CA SER A 193 13.31 10.50 -9.78
C SER A 193 14.25 11.13 -10.83
N THR A 194 14.52 10.39 -11.90
CA THR A 194 15.33 10.83 -13.03
C THR A 194 14.48 11.06 -14.26
N ASP A 195 14.99 11.85 -15.21
CA ASP A 195 14.34 12.08 -16.52
C ASP A 195 14.14 10.77 -17.30
N LEU A 196 15.04 9.78 -17.11
CA LEU A 196 14.90 8.48 -17.73
C LEU A 196 13.66 7.73 -17.20
N GLN A 197 13.43 7.77 -15.89
CA GLN A 197 12.23 7.19 -15.29
C GLN A 197 10.97 7.94 -15.74
N ALA A 198 11.01 9.27 -15.82
CA ALA A 198 9.91 10.08 -16.33
C ALA A 198 9.60 9.76 -17.80
N PHE A 199 10.62 9.60 -18.65
CA PHE A 199 10.45 9.19 -20.05
C PHE A 199 9.74 7.84 -20.18
N LEU A 200 10.12 6.85 -19.39
CA LEU A 200 9.43 5.56 -19.35
C LEU A 200 7.98 5.71 -18.86
N GLY A 201 7.77 6.50 -17.80
CA GLY A 201 6.45 6.76 -17.23
C GLY A 201 5.47 7.40 -18.23
N LEU A 202 5.93 8.35 -19.03
CA LEU A 202 5.13 8.98 -20.08
C LEU A 202 4.60 7.96 -21.11
N ARG A 203 5.38 6.92 -21.40
CA ARG A 203 4.94 5.84 -22.32
C ARG A 203 4.00 4.84 -21.62
N GLN A 204 4.15 4.66 -20.34
CA GLN A 204 3.29 3.75 -19.56
C GLN A 204 1.92 4.37 -19.29
N ILE A 205 1.84 5.68 -19.03
CA ILE A 205 0.58 6.35 -18.66
C ILE A 205 -0.46 6.29 -19.80
N GLU A 206 -0.01 6.24 -21.05
CA GLU A 206 -0.88 6.06 -22.23
C GLU A 206 -1.69 4.75 -22.16
N LYS A 207 -1.18 3.74 -21.46
CA LYS A 207 -1.79 2.41 -21.30
C LYS A 207 -2.53 2.24 -19.96
N ALA A 208 -2.48 3.24 -19.07
CA ALA A 208 -2.97 3.10 -17.70
C ALA A 208 -4.43 2.63 -17.62
N GLN A 209 -5.31 3.27 -18.39
CA GLN A 209 -6.75 2.93 -18.38
C GLN A 209 -7.01 1.53 -18.97
N TRP A 210 -6.31 1.18 -20.05
CA TRP A 210 -6.40 -0.18 -20.61
C TRP A 210 -5.93 -1.22 -19.62
N ALA A 211 -4.80 -0.99 -18.96
CA ALA A 211 -4.26 -1.92 -17.97
C ALA A 211 -5.19 -2.09 -16.77
N ALA A 212 -5.79 -1.00 -16.28
CA ALA A 212 -6.77 -1.04 -15.19
C ALA A 212 -8.01 -1.85 -15.58
N ASN A 213 -8.60 -1.56 -16.75
CA ASN A 213 -9.79 -2.26 -17.25
C ASN A 213 -9.52 -3.75 -17.49
N SER A 214 -8.37 -4.10 -18.08
CA SER A 214 -7.99 -5.50 -18.31
C SER A 214 -7.82 -6.27 -17.01
N ARG A 215 -7.09 -5.71 -16.03
CA ARG A 215 -6.92 -6.35 -14.71
C ARG A 215 -8.24 -6.50 -13.96
N ASN A 216 -9.15 -5.53 -14.05
CA ASN A 216 -10.47 -5.62 -13.48
C ASN A 216 -11.27 -6.75 -14.14
N LYS A 217 -11.36 -6.78 -15.49
CA LYS A 217 -12.04 -7.84 -16.23
C LYS A 217 -11.51 -9.23 -15.84
N ASN A 218 -10.20 -9.39 -15.78
CA ASN A 218 -9.57 -10.65 -15.41
C ASN A 218 -9.93 -11.04 -13.96
N HIS A 219 -9.89 -10.07 -13.03
CA HIS A 219 -10.24 -10.31 -11.64
C HIS A 219 -11.67 -10.81 -11.48
N LEU A 220 -12.63 -10.17 -12.17
CA LEU A 220 -14.03 -10.59 -12.16
C LEU A 220 -14.22 -12.00 -12.75
N LEU A 221 -13.49 -12.33 -13.80
CA LEU A 221 -13.53 -13.66 -14.42
C LEU A 221 -12.96 -14.75 -13.48
N TYR A 222 -11.86 -14.46 -12.79
CA TYR A 222 -11.35 -15.38 -11.76
C TYR A 222 -12.38 -15.61 -10.65
N ALA A 223 -12.99 -14.55 -10.15
CA ALA A 223 -14.00 -14.64 -9.10
C ALA A 223 -15.21 -15.47 -9.53
N ASP A 224 -15.74 -15.22 -10.74
CA ASP A 224 -16.86 -15.97 -11.29
C ASP A 224 -16.55 -17.48 -11.41
N ILE A 225 -15.38 -17.83 -11.95
CA ILE A 225 -15.05 -19.25 -12.18
C ILE A 225 -14.66 -19.96 -10.87
N LEU A 226 -13.99 -19.28 -9.94
CA LEU A 226 -13.49 -19.88 -8.69
C LEU A 226 -14.46 -19.77 -7.53
N ASP A 227 -15.65 -19.20 -7.74
CA ASP A 227 -16.68 -19.13 -6.70
C ASP A 227 -17.02 -20.53 -6.16
N GLY A 228 -17.06 -20.64 -4.83
CA GLY A 228 -17.26 -21.90 -4.13
C GLY A 228 -16.07 -22.88 -4.16
N ALA A 229 -14.99 -22.62 -4.90
CA ALA A 229 -13.80 -23.47 -4.94
C ALA A 229 -12.66 -22.97 -4.02
N VAL A 230 -12.57 -21.66 -3.80
CA VAL A 230 -11.63 -20.99 -2.88
C VAL A 230 -12.31 -19.75 -2.31
N GLU A 231 -11.84 -19.29 -1.16
CA GLU A 231 -12.18 -17.96 -0.66
C GLU A 231 -11.31 -16.92 -1.37
N TYR A 232 -11.85 -15.72 -1.62
CA TYR A 232 -11.12 -14.60 -2.23
C TYR A 232 -11.59 -13.26 -1.67
N GLN A 233 -10.79 -12.20 -1.90
CA GLN A 233 -11.11 -10.86 -1.42
C GLN A 233 -12.43 -10.35 -1.99
N LYS A 234 -13.26 -9.76 -1.14
CA LYS A 234 -14.50 -9.10 -1.53
C LYS A 234 -14.22 -7.61 -1.78
N TRP A 235 -14.89 -7.03 -2.76
CA TRP A 235 -14.73 -5.62 -3.16
C TRP A 235 -16.06 -4.84 -3.15
N GLY A 236 -17.19 -5.51 -2.88
CA GLY A 236 -18.51 -4.90 -2.91
C GLY A 236 -18.84 -4.32 -4.28
N GLU A 237 -19.22 -3.04 -4.32
CA GLU A 237 -19.52 -2.30 -5.55
C GLU A 237 -18.32 -1.49 -6.08
N ASN A 238 -17.13 -1.63 -5.45
CA ASN A 238 -15.92 -0.96 -5.87
C ASN A 238 -15.36 -1.54 -7.17
N PHE A 239 -14.45 -0.80 -7.80
CA PHE A 239 -13.74 -1.22 -9.02
C PHE A 239 -12.31 -1.68 -8.66
N PRO A 240 -12.08 -3.00 -8.46
CA PRO A 240 -10.77 -3.53 -8.13
C PRO A 240 -9.83 -3.51 -9.34
N VAL A 241 -8.56 -3.17 -9.12
CA VAL A 241 -7.49 -3.28 -10.12
C VAL A 241 -6.36 -4.08 -9.50
N SER A 242 -6.57 -5.39 -9.38
CA SER A 242 -5.63 -6.25 -8.67
C SER A 242 -4.37 -6.53 -9.47
N ILE A 243 -3.21 -6.47 -8.80
CA ILE A 243 -1.92 -6.89 -9.39
C ILE A 243 -1.82 -8.40 -9.53
N SER A 244 -2.54 -9.13 -8.68
CA SER A 244 -2.69 -10.59 -8.68
C SER A 244 -4.04 -10.94 -8.10
N PHE A 245 -4.63 -12.07 -8.47
CA PHE A 245 -5.85 -12.56 -7.85
C PHE A 245 -5.49 -13.32 -6.57
N GLY A 246 -5.85 -12.77 -5.42
CA GLY A 246 -5.58 -13.36 -4.11
C GLY A 246 -6.68 -14.34 -3.71
N ALA A 247 -6.29 -15.53 -3.23
CA ALA A 247 -7.21 -16.57 -2.81
C ALA A 247 -6.73 -17.33 -1.56
N LEU A 248 -7.67 -17.92 -0.82
CA LEU A 248 -7.40 -18.83 0.29
C LEU A 248 -7.98 -20.20 -0.03
N ALA A 249 -7.20 -21.24 0.17
CA ALA A 249 -7.67 -22.62 0.13
C ALA A 249 -8.36 -23.00 1.45
N ASP A 250 -9.14 -24.09 1.46
CA ASP A 250 -9.86 -24.55 2.67
C ASP A 250 -8.91 -24.94 3.81
N SER A 251 -7.73 -25.45 3.45
CA SER A 251 -6.70 -25.89 4.40
C SER A 251 -5.29 -25.68 3.87
N ASN A 252 -4.29 -25.74 4.76
CA ASN A 252 -2.89 -25.74 4.38
C ASN A 252 -2.54 -26.90 3.42
N LEU A 253 -3.12 -28.10 3.63
CA LEU A 253 -2.91 -29.23 2.74
C LEU A 253 -3.48 -28.94 1.35
N HIS A 254 -4.72 -28.44 1.26
CA HIS A 254 -5.36 -28.07 0.01
C HIS A 254 -4.55 -26.96 -0.72
N ARG A 255 -4.09 -25.94 -0.01
CA ARG A 255 -3.21 -24.90 -0.57
C ARG A 255 -1.95 -25.51 -1.18
N ARG A 256 -1.28 -26.46 -0.51
CA ARG A 256 -0.10 -27.15 -1.06
C ARG A 256 -0.42 -27.92 -2.34
N GLN A 257 -1.57 -28.62 -2.38
CA GLN A 257 -2.01 -29.35 -3.57
C GLN A 257 -2.26 -28.40 -4.75
N ILE A 258 -2.95 -27.27 -4.52
CA ILE A 258 -3.16 -26.24 -5.54
C ILE A 258 -1.82 -25.70 -6.05
N VAL A 259 -0.94 -25.28 -5.14
CA VAL A 259 0.38 -24.72 -5.50
C VAL A 259 1.21 -25.72 -6.31
N ASN A 260 1.25 -26.99 -5.95
CA ASN A 260 1.95 -28.01 -6.71
C ASN A 260 1.38 -28.15 -8.13
N ARG A 261 0.04 -28.25 -8.27
CA ARG A 261 -0.60 -28.30 -9.59
C ARG A 261 -0.26 -27.08 -10.45
N LEU A 262 -0.26 -25.87 -9.87
CA LEU A 262 0.09 -24.63 -10.57
C LEU A 262 1.54 -24.69 -11.07
N VAL A 263 2.48 -25.06 -10.21
CA VAL A 263 3.91 -25.18 -10.54
C VAL A 263 4.13 -26.25 -11.63
N ASP A 264 3.50 -27.43 -11.50
CA ASP A 264 3.61 -28.53 -12.46
C ASP A 264 3.10 -28.15 -13.86
N ASN A 265 2.19 -27.17 -13.92
CA ASN A 265 1.65 -26.61 -15.17
C ASN A 265 2.34 -25.31 -15.62
N GLY A 266 3.47 -24.92 -14.99
CA GLY A 266 4.23 -23.73 -15.36
C GLY A 266 3.54 -22.41 -14.99
N ILE A 267 2.58 -22.41 -14.06
CA ILE A 267 1.86 -21.23 -13.61
C ILE A 267 2.54 -20.66 -12.36
N GLU A 268 3.01 -19.41 -12.45
CA GLU A 268 3.61 -18.72 -11.31
C GLU A 268 2.59 -18.48 -10.20
N THR A 269 2.98 -18.81 -8.97
CA THR A 269 2.19 -18.55 -7.77
C THR A 269 3.11 -18.24 -6.59
N ARG A 270 2.60 -17.53 -5.60
CA ARG A 270 3.32 -17.17 -4.37
C ARG A 270 2.36 -17.15 -3.18
N ILE A 271 2.92 -17.01 -1.98
CA ILE A 271 2.15 -16.71 -0.78
C ILE A 271 1.32 -15.43 -1.00
N PHE A 272 0.11 -15.37 -0.42
CA PHE A 272 -0.74 -14.18 -0.47
C PHE A 272 -0.01 -12.98 0.13
N SER A 273 0.28 -11.96 -0.69
CA SER A 273 1.11 -10.80 -0.32
C SER A 273 2.41 -11.25 0.38
N ALA A 274 2.55 -11.04 1.70
CA ALA A 274 3.59 -11.63 2.53
C ALA A 274 3.01 -12.46 3.69
N GLY A 275 1.72 -12.80 3.65
CA GLY A 275 1.01 -13.45 4.74
C GLY A 275 0.93 -12.56 5.98
N ASN A 276 0.90 -13.16 7.19
CA ASN A 276 0.91 -12.43 8.45
C ASN A 276 2.34 -11.94 8.78
N LEU A 277 2.57 -10.65 8.65
CA LEU A 277 3.86 -9.99 8.93
C LEU A 277 4.28 -10.10 10.40
N GLY A 278 3.32 -10.29 11.31
CA GLY A 278 3.59 -10.52 12.74
C GLY A 278 4.26 -11.86 13.05
N LEU A 279 4.26 -12.80 12.10
CA LEU A 279 4.97 -14.08 12.17
C LEU A 279 6.37 -14.03 11.54
N HIS A 280 6.80 -12.90 10.99
CA HIS A 280 8.12 -12.76 10.38
C HIS A 280 9.20 -12.37 11.40
N PRO A 281 10.47 -12.81 11.19
CA PRO A 281 11.57 -12.55 12.13
C PRO A 281 11.83 -11.07 12.42
N PHE A 282 11.60 -10.15 11.44
CA PHE A 282 11.80 -8.72 11.64
C PHE A 282 10.85 -8.14 12.69
N TRP A 283 9.66 -8.76 12.84
CA TRP A 283 8.64 -8.38 13.80
C TRP A 283 8.78 -9.15 15.12
N TYR A 284 8.65 -10.49 15.07
CA TYR A 284 8.50 -11.26 16.31
C TYR A 284 9.72 -11.23 17.22
N LYS A 285 10.91 -10.99 16.70
CA LYS A 285 12.13 -10.82 17.51
C LYS A 285 12.12 -9.52 18.33
N ARG A 286 11.28 -8.54 17.97
CA ARG A 286 11.17 -7.25 18.67
C ARG A 286 9.95 -7.14 19.55
N TYR A 287 8.82 -7.65 19.06
CA TYR A 287 7.49 -7.39 19.62
C TYR A 287 6.76 -8.68 20.04
N GLY A 288 7.34 -9.87 19.85
CA GLY A 288 6.64 -11.14 19.97
C GLY A 288 5.82 -11.47 18.72
N LYS A 289 5.34 -12.71 18.64
CA LYS A 289 4.46 -13.13 17.55
C LYS A 289 3.10 -12.44 17.67
N PHE A 290 2.59 -11.96 16.55
CA PHE A 290 1.21 -11.51 16.46
C PHE A 290 0.36 -12.61 15.84
N GLU A 291 -0.40 -13.30 16.68
CA GLU A 291 -1.26 -14.42 16.30
C GLU A 291 -2.72 -13.95 16.33
N GLU A 292 -3.28 -13.68 15.14
CA GLU A 292 -4.66 -13.29 14.93
C GLU A 292 -5.29 -14.25 13.91
N PRO A 293 -6.51 -14.77 14.17
CA PRO A 293 -7.08 -15.89 13.41
C PRO A 293 -7.16 -15.66 11.89
N VAL A 294 -7.65 -14.51 11.45
CA VAL A 294 -7.79 -14.20 10.01
C VAL A 294 -6.42 -14.04 9.36
N SER A 295 -5.52 -13.27 9.98
CA SER A 295 -4.14 -13.08 9.50
C SER A 295 -3.39 -14.41 9.39
N ASN A 296 -3.58 -15.30 10.36
CA ASN A 296 -2.98 -16.65 10.39
C ASN A 296 -3.57 -17.56 9.29
N ASN A 297 -4.88 -17.46 9.03
CA ASN A 297 -5.52 -18.15 7.90
C ASN A 297 -4.95 -17.68 6.56
N ILE A 298 -4.82 -16.37 6.36
CA ILE A 298 -4.21 -15.80 5.16
C ILE A 298 -2.76 -16.29 5.02
N HIS A 299 -1.98 -16.30 6.09
CA HIS A 299 -0.59 -16.80 6.08
C HIS A 299 -0.48 -18.26 5.68
N SER A 300 -1.34 -19.12 6.23
CA SER A 300 -1.24 -20.58 6.07
C SER A 300 -1.92 -21.10 4.81
N LYS A 301 -3.03 -20.48 4.41
CA LYS A 301 -3.90 -20.94 3.32
C LYS A 301 -3.81 -20.08 2.07
N GLY A 302 -3.24 -18.86 2.18
CA GLY A 302 -3.21 -17.87 1.13
C GLY A 302 -2.22 -18.18 0.00
N PHE A 303 -2.65 -17.92 -1.21
CA PHE A 303 -1.83 -17.91 -2.42
C PHE A 303 -2.38 -16.89 -3.40
N PHE A 304 -1.66 -16.60 -4.49
CA PHE A 304 -2.21 -15.77 -5.55
C PHE A 304 -1.97 -16.34 -6.95
N LEU A 305 -2.78 -15.88 -7.90
CA LEU A 305 -2.75 -16.22 -9.30
C LEU A 305 -2.33 -15.00 -10.12
N PRO A 306 -1.69 -15.22 -11.29
CA PRO A 306 -1.30 -14.13 -12.18
C PRO A 306 -2.51 -13.25 -12.56
N ASN A 307 -2.30 -11.94 -12.61
CA ASN A 307 -3.28 -11.00 -13.17
C ASN A 307 -2.56 -9.84 -13.85
N TYR A 308 -1.98 -10.06 -15.03
CA TYR A 308 -1.41 -9.01 -15.87
C TYR A 308 -2.36 -8.66 -17.03
N PRO A 309 -2.27 -7.45 -17.61
CA PRO A 309 -3.26 -6.94 -18.57
C PRO A 309 -3.42 -7.76 -19.84
N GLU A 310 -2.34 -8.41 -20.30
CA GLU A 310 -2.30 -9.20 -21.53
C GLU A 310 -2.82 -10.64 -21.36
N LEU A 311 -3.18 -11.04 -20.14
CA LEU A 311 -3.70 -12.38 -19.85
C LEU A 311 -5.02 -12.60 -20.60
N THR A 312 -5.09 -13.66 -21.39
CA THR A 312 -6.27 -14.01 -22.16
C THR A 312 -7.32 -14.74 -21.32
N GLU A 313 -8.57 -14.71 -21.75
CA GLU A 313 -9.66 -15.44 -21.09
C GLU A 313 -9.40 -16.96 -21.06
N ASP A 314 -8.86 -17.54 -22.13
CA ASP A 314 -8.54 -18.98 -22.20
C ASP A 314 -7.44 -19.36 -21.19
N GLU A 315 -6.42 -18.52 -21.01
CA GLU A 315 -5.38 -18.72 -20.00
C GLU A 315 -5.97 -18.66 -18.60
N ILE A 316 -6.85 -17.70 -18.31
CA ILE A 316 -7.54 -17.61 -17.02
C ILE A 316 -8.38 -18.86 -16.76
N ARG A 317 -9.14 -19.32 -17.74
CA ARG A 317 -9.93 -20.55 -17.64
C ARG A 317 -9.05 -21.77 -17.39
N PHE A 318 -7.92 -21.85 -18.07
CA PHE A 318 -6.92 -22.91 -17.84
C PHE A 318 -6.35 -22.85 -16.41
N ILE A 319 -5.95 -21.69 -15.93
CA ILE A 319 -5.46 -21.48 -14.56
C ILE A 319 -6.53 -21.93 -13.54
N CYS A 320 -7.78 -21.50 -13.72
CA CYS A 320 -8.87 -21.88 -12.83
C CYS A 320 -9.15 -23.39 -12.85
N LYS A 321 -9.04 -24.04 -14.01
CA LYS A 321 -9.14 -25.51 -14.12
C LYS A 321 -8.04 -26.20 -13.29
N VAL A 322 -6.82 -25.72 -13.37
CA VAL A 322 -5.68 -26.26 -12.60
C VAL A 322 -5.89 -26.04 -11.09
N VAL A 323 -6.47 -24.92 -10.66
CA VAL A 323 -6.83 -24.66 -9.27
C VAL A 323 -7.87 -25.67 -8.76
N LYS A 324 -8.90 -25.94 -9.56
CA LYS A 324 -9.98 -26.86 -9.17
C LYS A 324 -9.54 -28.34 -9.13
N GLY A 325 -8.61 -28.77 -9.96
CA GLY A 325 -8.04 -30.12 -10.05
C GLY A 325 -8.62 -30.92 -11.19
#